data_68cfe91866f6bc1f6be60bfa5c1c9d23
#
_entry.id   68cfe91866f6bc1f6be60bfa5c1c9d23
#
_cell.length_a   1.000
_cell.length_b   1.000
_cell.length_c   1.000
_cell.angle_alpha   90.00
_cell.angle_beta   90.00
_cell.angle_gamma   90.00
#
_symmetry.space_group_name_H-M   'P 1'
#
loop_
_entity.id
_entity.type
_entity.pdbx_description
1 polymer ?
#
loop_
_entity_poly.entity_id
_entity_poly.type
_entity_poly.pdbx_seq_one_letter_code
_entity_poly.pdbx_strand_id
1 'polypeptide(L)'
;MLAMAIPVCMALSLGIVGATIAPTTANAATPQVTGVRVGVYPAKTRIVLDVDSSVTFKSFVLQQPYRVVLDMSEVTWSPKLRNPPKGGLVTGMRFGLFRPGSSRVVLDSTGPVRVAKAFIIPPSGKYRSYRLVVDIAKTSRQAFLMSYKRPDRKPEIKATSRPASVPVPFKRPPARPDEKKLIVIDPGHGGVDPGAMSRSGVWEKHIVLAFARELRQSLLATGKFRVRLTRDRDVFIRLRDRIAIARRAGADLFIS
;
A
#
# COMPACT_ATOMS: atom_id res chain seq x y z
N MET A 1 29.40 74.11 52.12
CA MET A 1 28.32 73.11 52.16
C MET A 1 28.37 72.36 50.86
N LEU A 2 28.81 71.13 50.94
CA LEU A 2 29.16 70.29 49.78
C LEU A 2 27.94 69.37 49.45
N ALA A 3 27.33 69.50 48.29
CA ALA A 3 26.26 68.63 47.87
C ALA A 3 26.83 67.57 46.95
N MET A 4 26.72 66.32 47.37
CA MET A 4 27.22 65.14 46.72
C MET A 4 26.11 64.60 45.75
N ALA A 5 26.38 64.60 44.47
CA ALA A 5 25.48 64.02 43.45
C ALA A 5 25.86 62.56 43.22
N ILE A 6 24.88 61.64 43.32
CA ILE A 6 25.00 60.21 43.04
C ILE A 6 24.57 59.98 41.61
N PRO A 7 25.39 59.28 40.76
CA PRO A 7 24.92 58.89 39.42
C PRO A 7 24.11 57.60 39.50
N VAL A 8 22.89 57.61 38.91
CA VAL A 8 22.05 56.46 38.70
C VAL A 8 22.60 55.73 37.45
N CYS A 9 23.13 54.54 37.62
CA CYS A 9 23.45 53.64 36.52
C CYS A 9 22.17 52.95 36.02
N MET A 10 21.73 53.28 34.82
CA MET A 10 20.66 52.62 34.13
C MET A 10 21.21 51.42 33.38
N ALA A 11 20.98 50.18 33.88
CA ALA A 11 21.37 48.94 33.19
C ALA A 11 20.37 48.62 32.10
N LEU A 12 20.82 48.71 30.84
CA LEU A 12 20.09 48.35 29.65
C LEU A 12 20.20 46.83 29.47
N SER A 13 19.17 46.07 29.85
CA SER A 13 19.09 44.61 29.60
C SER A 13 18.68 44.36 28.17
N LEU A 14 19.63 43.94 27.35
CA LEU A 14 19.42 43.50 25.96
C LEU A 14 18.82 42.09 25.97
N GLY A 15 17.51 41.97 25.82
CA GLY A 15 16.81 40.68 25.69
C GLY A 15 17.08 40.05 24.30
N ILE A 16 17.88 38.97 24.29
CA ILE A 16 18.06 38.14 23.08
C ILE A 16 16.79 37.29 22.94
N VAL A 17 15.93 37.70 22.00
CA VAL A 17 14.80 36.87 21.55
C VAL A 17 15.39 35.75 20.66
N GLY A 18 15.59 34.58 21.25
CA GLY A 18 15.97 33.38 20.53
C GLY A 18 14.78 32.90 19.66
N ALA A 19 14.84 33.16 18.37
CA ALA A 19 13.92 32.59 17.42
C ALA A 19 14.19 31.07 17.31
N THR A 20 13.36 30.25 17.94
CA THR A 20 13.36 28.79 17.74
C THR A 20 12.84 28.50 16.36
N ILE A 21 13.74 28.20 15.42
CA ILE A 21 13.39 27.67 14.10
C ILE A 21 12.94 26.22 14.32
N ALA A 22 11.62 26.01 14.39
CA ALA A 22 11.07 24.66 14.34
C ALA A 22 11.43 24.04 12.98
N PRO A 23 11.95 22.80 12.94
CA PRO A 23 12.22 22.13 11.66
C PRO A 23 10.89 21.94 10.93
N THR A 24 10.70 22.65 9.84
CA THR A 24 9.60 22.41 8.92
C THR A 24 9.85 21.04 8.31
N THR A 25 9.15 20.01 8.76
CA THR A 25 9.11 18.71 8.08
C THR A 25 8.46 18.95 6.74
N ALA A 26 9.29 19.11 5.69
CA ALA A 26 8.83 19.12 4.33
C ALA A 26 8.09 17.82 4.09
N ASN A 27 6.77 17.88 3.94
CA ASN A 27 5.94 16.75 3.58
C ASN A 27 6.29 16.40 2.13
N ALA A 28 7.31 15.53 1.94
CA ALA A 28 7.74 15.12 0.62
C ALA A 28 6.55 14.49 -0.08
N ALA A 29 6.15 15.05 -1.22
CA ALA A 29 5.04 14.53 -2.01
C ALA A 29 5.29 13.05 -2.33
N THR A 30 4.25 12.20 -2.18
CA THR A 30 4.36 10.78 -2.50
C THR A 30 4.74 10.62 -3.98
N PRO A 31 5.82 9.88 -4.32
CA PRO A 31 6.24 9.66 -5.69
C PRO A 31 5.10 9.13 -6.57
N GLN A 32 5.10 9.52 -7.85
CA GLN A 32 4.10 9.09 -8.81
C GLN A 32 4.72 8.26 -9.94
N VAL A 33 4.11 7.11 -10.22
CA VAL A 33 4.38 6.35 -11.44
C VAL A 33 3.60 7.00 -12.59
N THR A 34 4.33 7.58 -13.55
CA THR A 34 3.78 8.34 -14.67
C THR A 34 3.67 7.53 -15.95
N GLY A 35 4.46 6.45 -16.07
CA GLY A 35 4.51 5.61 -17.26
C GLY A 35 4.89 4.16 -16.96
N VAL A 36 4.42 3.25 -17.83
CA VAL A 36 4.81 1.83 -17.83
C VAL A 36 5.08 1.41 -19.26
N ARG A 37 6.21 0.75 -19.49
CA ARG A 37 6.60 0.22 -20.80
C ARG A 37 7.04 -1.23 -20.68
N VAL A 38 6.72 -2.02 -21.71
CA VAL A 38 7.15 -3.42 -21.83
C VAL A 38 7.91 -3.57 -23.14
N GLY A 39 9.16 -4.01 -23.06
CA GLY A 39 10.00 -4.33 -24.21
C GLY A 39 10.25 -5.84 -24.28
N VAL A 40 10.01 -6.43 -25.43
CA VAL A 40 10.25 -7.86 -25.68
C VAL A 40 11.56 -8.03 -26.43
N TYR A 41 12.45 -8.84 -25.89
CA TYR A 41 13.76 -9.17 -26.46
C TYR A 41 13.92 -10.70 -26.54
N PRO A 42 14.81 -11.22 -27.38
CA PRO A 42 14.97 -12.66 -27.56
C PRO A 42 15.19 -13.44 -26.24
N ALA A 43 16.00 -12.90 -25.33
CA ALA A 43 16.37 -13.59 -24.08
C ALA A 43 15.62 -13.09 -22.83
N LYS A 44 14.83 -12.01 -22.95
CA LYS A 44 14.17 -11.36 -21.80
C LYS A 44 12.98 -10.50 -22.17
N THR A 45 12.14 -10.25 -21.20
CA THR A 45 11.15 -9.17 -21.25
C THR A 45 11.56 -8.10 -20.26
N ARG A 46 11.62 -6.85 -20.70
CA ARG A 46 11.98 -5.68 -19.89
C ARG A 46 10.74 -4.88 -19.55
N ILE A 47 10.55 -4.64 -18.28
CA ILE A 47 9.53 -3.76 -17.75
C ILE A 47 10.20 -2.49 -17.25
N VAL A 48 9.67 -1.33 -17.61
CA VAL A 48 10.17 -0.03 -17.16
C VAL A 48 9.01 0.75 -16.55
N LEU A 49 9.17 1.16 -15.30
CA LEU A 49 8.28 2.09 -14.63
C LEU A 49 8.96 3.47 -14.60
N ASP A 50 8.32 4.48 -15.19
CA ASP A 50 8.77 5.86 -15.10
C ASP A 50 8.18 6.46 -13.81
N VAL A 51 9.05 6.97 -12.93
CA VAL A 51 8.68 7.53 -11.62
C VAL A 51 9.27 8.93 -11.50
N ASP A 52 8.50 9.88 -11.02
CA ASP A 52 8.94 11.28 -10.89
C ASP A 52 10.05 11.48 -9.84
N SER A 53 10.10 10.60 -8.84
CA SER A 53 11.07 10.66 -7.74
C SER A 53 11.70 9.30 -7.46
N SER A 54 12.78 9.27 -6.69
CA SER A 54 13.45 8.02 -6.30
C SER A 54 12.56 7.16 -5.42
N VAL A 55 12.60 5.84 -5.63
CA VAL A 55 11.87 4.84 -4.85
C VAL A 55 12.81 3.73 -4.40
N THR A 56 12.52 3.12 -3.26
CA THR A 56 13.15 1.86 -2.88
C THR A 56 12.29 0.69 -3.35
N PHE A 57 12.90 -0.43 -3.70
CA PHE A 57 12.14 -1.59 -4.14
C PHE A 57 12.79 -2.92 -3.77
N LYS A 58 11.98 -3.98 -3.78
CA LYS A 58 12.39 -5.39 -3.68
C LYS A 58 11.65 -6.18 -4.74
N SER A 59 12.31 -7.17 -5.34
CA SER A 59 11.69 -8.06 -6.31
C SER A 59 11.79 -9.51 -5.87
N PHE A 60 10.74 -10.28 -6.13
CA PHE A 60 10.72 -11.72 -5.87
C PHE A 60 9.72 -12.40 -6.80
N VAL A 61 9.76 -13.73 -6.85
CA VAL A 61 8.86 -14.53 -7.69
C VAL A 61 7.89 -15.33 -6.82
N LEU A 62 6.71 -15.60 -7.36
CA LEU A 62 5.69 -16.45 -6.74
C LEU A 62 5.26 -17.55 -7.73
N GLN A 63 4.92 -18.72 -7.20
CA GLN A 63 4.33 -19.83 -7.96
C GLN A 63 2.81 -19.91 -7.70
N GLN A 64 2.10 -20.60 -8.61
CA GLN A 64 0.67 -20.91 -8.49
C GLN A 64 -0.25 -19.69 -8.39
N PRO A 65 -0.39 -18.91 -9.46
CA PRO A 65 0.31 -18.93 -10.74
C PRO A 65 1.70 -18.28 -10.66
N TYR A 66 2.52 -18.46 -11.73
CA TYR A 66 3.83 -17.82 -11.83
C TYR A 66 3.70 -16.31 -11.94
N ARG A 67 4.39 -15.60 -11.06
CA ARG A 67 4.33 -14.12 -10.98
C ARG A 67 5.67 -13.56 -10.56
N VAL A 68 5.97 -12.38 -11.07
CA VAL A 68 7.01 -11.51 -10.51
C VAL A 68 6.33 -10.42 -9.70
N VAL A 69 6.81 -10.18 -8.50
CA VAL A 69 6.29 -9.16 -7.59
C VAL A 69 7.37 -8.14 -7.31
N LEU A 70 6.99 -6.87 -7.40
CA LEU A 70 7.82 -5.73 -7.01
C LEU A 70 7.12 -5.02 -5.86
N ASP A 71 7.72 -5.07 -4.68
CA ASP A 71 7.34 -4.22 -3.55
C ASP A 71 8.22 -2.99 -3.57
N MET A 72 7.61 -1.82 -3.49
CA MET A 72 8.30 -0.53 -3.50
C MET A 72 7.76 0.38 -2.41
N SER A 73 8.50 1.45 -2.08
CA SER A 73 7.98 2.53 -1.26
C SER A 73 6.64 3.02 -1.82
N GLU A 74 5.80 3.62 -0.98
CA GLU A 74 4.48 4.10 -1.41
C GLU A 74 4.62 5.05 -2.60
N VAL A 75 3.82 4.79 -3.64
CA VAL A 75 3.70 5.62 -4.85
C VAL A 75 2.24 5.81 -5.20
N THR A 76 1.94 6.91 -5.86
CA THR A 76 0.67 7.14 -6.55
C THR A 76 0.79 6.68 -8.01
N TRP A 77 -0.32 6.48 -8.67
CA TRP A 77 -0.38 5.98 -10.04
C TRP A 77 -1.14 6.95 -10.93
N SER A 78 -0.54 7.30 -12.07
CA SER A 78 -1.21 8.15 -13.04
C SER A 78 -2.53 7.49 -13.50
N PRO A 79 -3.65 8.25 -13.59
CA PRO A 79 -4.92 7.74 -14.11
C PRO A 79 -4.82 7.17 -15.53
N LYS A 80 -3.80 7.54 -16.31
CA LYS A 80 -3.53 7.05 -17.66
C LYS A 80 -3.07 5.58 -17.69
N LEU A 81 -2.67 5.00 -16.55
CA LEU A 81 -2.15 3.64 -16.44
C LEU A 81 -3.23 2.57 -16.19
N ARG A 82 -4.48 2.82 -16.58
CA ARG A 82 -5.59 1.86 -16.36
C ARG A 82 -5.38 0.52 -17.04
N ASN A 83 -4.79 0.51 -18.23
CA ASN A 83 -4.51 -0.68 -19.04
C ASN A 83 -3.00 -0.80 -19.26
N PRO A 84 -2.25 -1.38 -18.31
CA PRO A 84 -0.81 -1.52 -18.47
C PRO A 84 -0.47 -2.45 -19.63
N PRO A 85 0.62 -2.18 -20.36
CA PRO A 85 1.02 -2.97 -21.50
C PRO A 85 1.36 -4.41 -21.10
N LYS A 86 1.10 -5.35 -22.02
CA LYS A 86 1.45 -6.77 -21.93
C LYS A 86 2.44 -7.10 -23.05
N GLY A 87 3.16 -8.19 -22.90
CA GLY A 87 4.06 -8.66 -23.96
C GLY A 87 5.12 -9.63 -23.46
N GLY A 88 5.64 -10.45 -24.37
CA GLY A 88 6.64 -11.46 -24.08
C GLY A 88 6.23 -12.40 -22.94
N LEU A 89 6.95 -12.39 -21.85
CA LEU A 89 6.67 -13.22 -20.68
C LEU A 89 5.57 -12.67 -19.76
N VAL A 90 5.13 -11.41 -19.97
CA VAL A 90 4.10 -10.75 -19.13
C VAL A 90 2.74 -10.88 -19.77
N THR A 91 1.85 -11.64 -19.15
CA THR A 91 0.46 -11.84 -19.57
C THR A 91 -0.52 -10.89 -18.90
N GLY A 92 -0.14 -10.34 -17.75
CA GLY A 92 -0.94 -9.40 -16.97
C GLY A 92 -0.08 -8.56 -16.05
N MET A 93 -0.56 -7.36 -15.74
CA MET A 93 0.07 -6.49 -14.78
C MET A 93 -1.00 -5.86 -13.88
N ARG A 94 -0.77 -5.91 -12.60
CA ARG A 94 -1.62 -5.28 -11.56
C ARG A 94 -0.73 -4.48 -10.63
N PHE A 95 -1.21 -3.34 -10.19
CA PHE A 95 -0.47 -2.47 -9.30
C PHE A 95 -1.39 -1.65 -8.40
N GLY A 96 -0.86 -1.14 -7.33
CA GLY A 96 -1.57 -0.29 -6.38
C GLY A 96 -0.95 -0.30 -5.01
N LEU A 97 -1.59 0.40 -4.08
CA LEU A 97 -1.19 0.43 -2.69
C LEU A 97 -1.42 -0.96 -2.06
N PHE A 98 -0.36 -1.55 -1.53
CA PHE A 98 -0.41 -2.85 -0.86
C PHE A 98 -0.68 -2.72 0.64
N ARG A 99 -0.04 -1.74 1.27
CA ARG A 99 -0.22 -1.33 2.67
C ARG A 99 0.29 0.10 2.82
N PRO A 100 -0.10 0.86 3.87
CA PRO A 100 0.48 2.17 4.13
C PRO A 100 2.01 2.13 4.09
N GLY A 101 2.62 3.03 3.34
CA GLY A 101 4.06 3.09 3.12
C GLY A 101 4.60 2.13 2.05
N SER A 102 3.76 1.29 1.40
CA SER A 102 4.25 0.31 0.42
C SER A 102 3.26 0.08 -0.71
N SER A 103 3.72 0.27 -1.94
CA SER A 103 3.02 -0.10 -3.17
C SER A 103 3.57 -1.40 -3.73
N ARG A 104 2.76 -2.09 -4.55
CA ARG A 104 3.11 -3.36 -5.16
C ARG A 104 2.74 -3.40 -6.64
N VAL A 105 3.63 -3.96 -7.44
CA VAL A 105 3.36 -4.38 -8.82
C VAL A 105 3.41 -5.90 -8.88
N VAL A 106 2.44 -6.50 -9.54
CA VAL A 106 2.38 -7.94 -9.81
C VAL A 106 2.35 -8.15 -11.31
N LEU A 107 3.33 -8.87 -11.82
CA LEU A 107 3.44 -9.28 -13.22
C LEU A 107 3.05 -10.74 -13.30
N ASP A 108 1.96 -11.07 -13.97
CA ASP A 108 1.56 -12.44 -14.25
C ASP A 108 2.39 -12.99 -15.42
N SER A 109 2.82 -14.25 -15.35
CA SER A 109 3.69 -14.87 -16.34
C SER A 109 3.12 -16.19 -16.86
N THR A 110 3.42 -16.50 -18.13
CA THR A 110 3.02 -17.75 -18.79
C THR A 110 3.65 -19.01 -18.22
N GLY A 111 4.78 -18.86 -17.50
CA GLY A 111 5.53 -20.00 -16.97
C GLY A 111 6.59 -19.57 -15.97
N PRO A 112 7.50 -20.48 -15.59
CA PRO A 112 8.56 -20.16 -14.64
C PRO A 112 9.50 -19.11 -15.20
N VAL A 113 9.69 -18.03 -14.43
CA VAL A 113 10.55 -16.88 -14.76
C VAL A 113 11.48 -16.57 -13.59
N ARG A 114 12.58 -15.93 -13.89
CA ARG A 114 13.49 -15.32 -12.90
C ARG A 114 13.63 -13.84 -13.15
N VAL A 115 13.86 -13.07 -12.11
CA VAL A 115 14.33 -11.69 -12.25
C VAL A 115 15.81 -11.75 -12.60
N ALA A 116 16.13 -11.39 -13.84
CA ALA A 116 17.51 -11.40 -14.33
C ALA A 116 18.29 -10.18 -13.83
N LYS A 117 17.65 -9.00 -13.86
CA LYS A 117 18.19 -7.73 -13.32
C LYS A 117 17.01 -6.85 -12.85
N ALA A 118 17.24 -6.10 -11.78
CA ALA A 118 16.32 -5.04 -11.35
C ALA A 118 17.14 -3.88 -10.78
N PHE A 119 16.94 -2.67 -11.30
CA PHE A 119 17.72 -1.49 -10.96
C PHE A 119 16.98 -0.20 -11.30
N ILE A 120 17.44 0.90 -10.71
CA ILE A 120 16.91 2.24 -10.99
C ILE A 120 17.93 3.00 -11.81
N ILE A 121 17.46 3.68 -12.86
CA ILE A 121 18.23 4.65 -13.65
C ILE A 121 17.76 6.04 -13.24
N PRO A 122 18.65 6.89 -12.70
CA PRO A 122 18.31 8.26 -12.37
C PRO A 122 18.02 9.09 -13.62
N PRO A 123 17.38 10.25 -13.47
CA PRO A 123 17.20 11.21 -14.57
C PRO A 123 18.54 11.54 -15.23
N SER A 124 18.57 11.55 -16.57
CA SER A 124 19.76 11.95 -17.35
C SER A 124 19.38 12.37 -18.76
N GLY A 125 20.05 13.37 -19.29
CA GLY A 125 19.82 13.90 -20.64
C GLY A 125 18.34 14.28 -20.87
N LYS A 126 17.73 13.72 -21.92
CA LYS A 126 16.32 13.96 -22.27
C LYS A 126 15.29 13.29 -21.32
N TYR A 127 15.74 12.37 -20.48
CA TYR A 127 14.86 11.64 -19.54
C TYR A 127 14.85 12.35 -18.19
N ARG A 128 13.72 12.94 -17.84
CA ARG A 128 13.55 13.72 -16.62
C ARG A 128 13.04 12.91 -15.42
N SER A 129 12.64 11.65 -15.63
CA SER A 129 12.12 10.76 -14.60
C SER A 129 13.13 9.67 -14.23
N TYR A 130 13.03 9.15 -13.00
CA TYR A 130 13.63 7.90 -12.60
C TYR A 130 12.98 6.75 -13.37
N ARG A 131 13.74 5.72 -13.69
CA ARG A 131 13.27 4.54 -14.42
C ARG A 131 13.61 3.29 -13.62
N LEU A 132 12.60 2.70 -13.00
CA LEU A 132 12.74 1.38 -12.39
C LEU A 132 12.66 0.33 -13.51
N VAL A 133 13.76 -0.33 -13.77
CA VAL A 133 13.92 -1.33 -14.83
C VAL A 133 13.94 -2.72 -14.22
N VAL A 134 13.13 -3.62 -14.75
CA VAL A 134 13.09 -5.03 -14.36
C VAL A 134 13.18 -5.90 -15.61
N ASP A 135 14.24 -6.69 -15.70
CA ASP A 135 14.43 -7.70 -16.73
C ASP A 135 14.02 -9.06 -16.18
N ILE A 136 13.07 -9.69 -16.82
CA ILE A 136 12.64 -11.06 -16.53
C ILE A 136 13.04 -11.99 -17.67
N ALA A 137 13.46 -13.20 -17.34
CA ALA A 137 13.86 -14.22 -18.29
C ALA A 137 13.19 -15.55 -17.96
N LYS A 138 13.00 -16.40 -18.98
CA LYS A 138 12.56 -17.78 -18.78
C LYS A 138 13.56 -18.51 -17.88
N THR A 139 13.08 -19.47 -17.11
CA THR A 139 13.91 -20.37 -16.32
C THR A 139 13.28 -21.76 -16.33
N SER A 140 14.03 -22.78 -15.95
CA SER A 140 13.46 -24.10 -15.76
C SER A 140 12.64 -24.15 -14.46
N ARG A 141 11.67 -25.06 -14.40
CA ARG A 141 10.87 -25.27 -13.18
C ARG A 141 11.78 -25.60 -11.98
N GLN A 142 12.82 -26.42 -12.19
CA GLN A 142 13.76 -26.79 -11.15
C GLN A 142 14.56 -25.59 -10.65
N ALA A 143 15.16 -24.81 -11.54
CA ALA A 143 15.87 -23.58 -11.16
C ALA A 143 14.97 -22.55 -10.48
N PHE A 144 13.70 -22.44 -10.94
CA PHE A 144 12.71 -21.61 -10.27
C PHE A 144 12.47 -22.06 -8.83
N LEU A 145 12.25 -23.35 -8.59
CA LEU A 145 12.02 -23.89 -7.25
C LEU A 145 13.22 -23.70 -6.32
N MET A 146 14.45 -23.81 -6.87
CA MET A 146 15.68 -23.53 -6.09
C MET A 146 15.81 -22.05 -5.72
N SER A 147 15.40 -21.14 -6.62
CA SER A 147 15.45 -19.69 -6.38
C SER A 147 14.24 -19.17 -5.62
N TYR A 148 13.19 -19.98 -5.52
CA TYR A 148 11.96 -19.60 -4.85
C TYR A 148 12.19 -19.58 -3.33
N LYS A 149 12.60 -18.42 -2.82
CA LYS A 149 12.49 -18.15 -1.39
C LYS A 149 11.01 -17.96 -1.11
N ARG A 150 10.40 -18.89 -0.39
CA ARG A 150 9.05 -18.69 0.15
C ARG A 150 9.02 -17.33 0.80
N PRO A 151 8.13 -16.40 0.35
CA PRO A 151 8.03 -15.10 1.02
C PRO A 151 7.79 -15.40 2.49
N ASP A 152 8.62 -14.79 3.34
CA ASP A 152 8.75 -15.05 4.76
C ASP A 152 7.48 -15.65 5.39
N ARG A 153 7.46 -16.99 5.56
CA ARG A 153 6.82 -17.49 6.76
C ARG A 153 7.53 -16.72 7.89
N LYS A 154 6.82 -15.88 8.62
CA LYS A 154 7.22 -15.53 9.97
C LYS A 154 7.91 -16.76 10.54
N PRO A 155 9.12 -16.63 11.15
CA PRO A 155 9.78 -17.77 11.73
C PRO A 155 8.69 -18.57 12.44
N GLU A 156 8.54 -19.81 12.02
CA GLU A 156 7.68 -20.78 12.66
C GLU A 156 8.25 -20.84 14.07
N ILE A 157 7.65 -20.09 14.97
CA ILE A 157 7.79 -20.37 16.39
C ILE A 157 7.49 -21.85 16.41
N LYS A 158 8.56 -22.68 16.64
CA LYS A 158 8.40 -24.14 16.81
C LYS A 158 7.16 -24.27 17.68
N ALA A 159 6.10 -24.69 17.07
CA ALA A 159 4.88 -25.00 17.78
C ALA A 159 5.27 -26.19 18.65
N THR A 160 5.74 -25.91 19.87
CA THR A 160 5.46 -26.81 20.95
C THR A 160 3.99 -27.10 20.79
N SER A 161 3.68 -28.36 20.56
CA SER A 161 2.37 -28.93 20.27
C SER A 161 1.31 -28.38 21.22
N ARG A 162 0.86 -27.18 20.92
CA ARG A 162 -0.34 -26.63 21.55
C ARG A 162 -1.49 -27.24 20.76
N PRO A 163 -2.39 -27.94 21.36
CA PRO A 163 -3.56 -28.46 20.67
C PRO A 163 -4.17 -27.35 19.86
N ALA A 164 -4.61 -27.68 18.63
CA ALA A 164 -5.32 -26.73 17.78
C ALA A 164 -6.30 -25.97 18.67
N SER A 165 -6.01 -24.68 18.90
CA SER A 165 -6.90 -23.86 19.70
C SER A 165 -8.25 -23.87 18.97
N VAL A 166 -9.21 -24.60 19.51
CA VAL A 166 -10.62 -24.42 19.22
C VAL A 166 -10.82 -22.90 19.13
N PRO A 167 -11.47 -22.36 18.08
CA PRO A 167 -11.72 -20.94 17.99
C PRO A 167 -12.37 -20.51 19.29
N VAL A 168 -11.61 -19.81 20.14
CA VAL A 168 -12.17 -19.31 21.41
C VAL A 168 -13.32 -18.41 20.97
N PRO A 169 -14.56 -18.72 21.40
CA PRO A 169 -15.70 -17.89 21.10
C PRO A 169 -15.33 -16.47 21.53
N PHE A 170 -15.33 -15.52 20.58
CA PHE A 170 -15.08 -14.13 20.89
C PHE A 170 -16.16 -13.69 21.87
N LYS A 171 -15.82 -13.68 23.17
CA LYS A 171 -16.70 -13.14 24.19
C LYS A 171 -16.83 -11.65 23.95
N ARG A 172 -17.93 -11.29 23.33
CA ARG A 172 -18.30 -9.90 23.11
C ARG A 172 -18.43 -9.23 24.49
N PRO A 173 -17.86 -8.04 24.70
CA PRO A 173 -18.21 -7.26 25.87
C PRO A 173 -19.73 -7.06 25.89
N PRO A 174 -20.38 -7.13 27.04
CA PRO A 174 -21.81 -6.93 27.14
C PRO A 174 -22.17 -5.59 26.51
N ALA A 175 -23.07 -5.63 25.54
CA ALA A 175 -23.56 -4.42 24.89
C ALA A 175 -24.27 -3.55 25.94
N ARG A 176 -23.93 -2.27 26.01
CA ARG A 176 -24.71 -1.33 26.81
C ARG A 176 -26.11 -1.23 26.19
N PRO A 177 -27.19 -1.29 26.98
CA PRO A 177 -28.56 -1.33 26.46
C PRO A 177 -28.90 -0.21 25.47
N ASP A 178 -28.25 0.95 25.60
CA ASP A 178 -28.54 2.14 24.80
C ASP A 178 -27.54 2.35 23.64
N GLU A 179 -26.63 1.40 23.40
CA GLU A 179 -25.61 1.58 22.37
C GLU A 179 -26.14 1.16 21.01
N LYS A 180 -26.11 2.11 20.01
CA LYS A 180 -26.47 1.81 18.62
C LYS A 180 -25.65 0.64 18.08
N LYS A 181 -26.29 -0.28 17.37
CA LYS A 181 -25.65 -1.45 16.74
C LYS A 181 -24.55 -0.99 15.76
N LEU A 182 -23.42 -1.67 15.79
CA LEU A 182 -22.31 -1.40 14.90
C LEU A 182 -22.35 -2.34 13.68
N ILE A 183 -22.49 -1.73 12.50
CA ILE A 183 -22.38 -2.44 11.22
C ILE A 183 -20.98 -2.17 10.66
N VAL A 184 -20.25 -3.24 10.30
CA VAL A 184 -18.99 -3.12 9.56
C VAL A 184 -19.24 -3.58 8.13
N ILE A 185 -18.95 -2.71 7.15
CA ILE A 185 -19.10 -3.00 5.73
C ILE A 185 -17.71 -3.23 5.14
N ASP A 186 -17.54 -4.34 4.42
CA ASP A 186 -16.35 -4.65 3.65
C ASP A 186 -16.60 -4.45 2.17
N PRO A 187 -15.99 -3.45 1.54
CA PRO A 187 -16.13 -3.26 0.10
C PRO A 187 -15.54 -4.39 -0.76
N GLY A 188 -14.73 -5.28 -0.19
CA GLY A 188 -13.97 -6.22 -0.98
C GLY A 188 -12.80 -5.56 -1.74
N HIS A 189 -12.00 -6.34 -2.47
CA HIS A 189 -10.91 -5.87 -3.35
C HIS A 189 -10.07 -4.70 -2.80
N GLY A 190 -9.39 -3.94 -3.69
CA GLY A 190 -8.64 -2.72 -3.34
C GLY A 190 -7.13 -2.83 -3.55
N GLY A 191 -6.48 -1.71 -3.82
CA GLY A 191 -5.05 -1.62 -4.09
C GLY A 191 -4.65 -2.49 -5.28
N VAL A 192 -3.78 -3.46 -5.03
CA VAL A 192 -3.28 -4.44 -6.03
C VAL A 192 -4.30 -5.49 -6.45
N ASP A 193 -5.43 -5.59 -5.77
CA ASP A 193 -6.54 -6.45 -6.15
C ASP A 193 -7.64 -5.60 -6.81
N PRO A 194 -7.70 -5.53 -8.14
CA PRO A 194 -8.66 -4.70 -8.84
C PRO A 194 -10.08 -5.30 -8.87
N GLY A 195 -10.23 -6.61 -8.58
CA GLY A 195 -11.44 -7.35 -8.91
C GLY A 195 -11.65 -7.50 -10.41
N ALA A 196 -12.89 -7.70 -10.84
CA ALA A 196 -13.28 -7.78 -12.25
C ALA A 196 -13.26 -6.38 -12.92
N MET A 197 -13.14 -6.37 -14.24
CA MET A 197 -13.29 -5.16 -15.05
C MET A 197 -14.66 -5.15 -15.73
N SER A 198 -15.38 -4.06 -15.58
CA SER A 198 -16.65 -3.84 -16.31
C SER A 198 -16.39 -3.69 -17.81
N ARG A 199 -17.43 -3.84 -18.63
CA ARG A 199 -17.37 -3.59 -20.08
C ARG A 199 -16.93 -2.14 -20.41
N SER A 200 -17.22 -1.18 -19.54
CA SER A 200 -16.82 0.22 -19.67
C SER A 200 -15.39 0.50 -19.18
N GLY A 201 -14.61 -0.51 -18.78
CA GLY A 201 -13.23 -0.37 -18.33
C GLY A 201 -13.07 0.12 -16.88
N VAL A 202 -14.13 0.06 -16.07
CA VAL A 202 -14.07 0.41 -14.64
C VAL A 202 -13.77 -0.83 -13.82
N TRP A 203 -12.78 -0.75 -12.94
CA TRP A 203 -12.43 -1.84 -12.03
C TRP A 203 -13.45 -1.98 -10.89
N GLU A 204 -13.78 -3.22 -10.53
CA GLU A 204 -14.70 -3.56 -9.44
C GLU A 204 -14.37 -2.86 -8.13
N LYS A 205 -13.08 -2.79 -7.76
CA LYS A 205 -12.62 -2.13 -6.53
C LYS A 205 -13.10 -0.68 -6.37
N HIS A 206 -13.33 0.04 -7.47
CA HIS A 206 -13.83 1.43 -7.44
C HIS A 206 -15.33 1.46 -7.25
N ILE A 207 -16.05 0.55 -7.92
CA ILE A 207 -17.51 0.45 -7.85
C ILE A 207 -17.93 0.06 -6.43
N VAL A 208 -17.34 -1.02 -5.89
CA VAL A 208 -17.71 -1.52 -4.56
C VAL A 208 -17.33 -0.56 -3.44
N LEU A 209 -16.23 0.22 -3.60
CA LEU A 209 -15.89 1.26 -2.64
C LEU A 209 -16.89 2.43 -2.65
N ALA A 210 -17.31 2.86 -3.85
CA ALA A 210 -18.33 3.90 -4.00
C ALA A 210 -19.65 3.44 -3.38
N PHE A 211 -20.10 2.22 -3.70
CA PHE A 211 -21.30 1.60 -3.13
C PHE A 211 -21.24 1.51 -1.60
N ALA A 212 -20.13 1.03 -1.04
CA ALA A 212 -19.98 0.90 0.40
C ALA A 212 -20.01 2.25 1.14
N ARG A 213 -19.50 3.32 0.51
CA ARG A 213 -19.60 4.68 1.05
C ARG A 213 -21.03 5.18 1.06
N GLU A 214 -21.76 4.94 -0.02
CA GLU A 214 -23.18 5.32 -0.15
C GLU A 214 -24.04 4.56 0.87
N LEU A 215 -23.85 3.24 0.95
CA LEU A 215 -24.54 2.40 1.95
C LEU A 215 -24.25 2.88 3.39
N ARG A 216 -22.98 3.23 3.68
CA ARG A 216 -22.62 3.80 4.98
C ARG A 216 -23.40 5.09 5.27
N GLN A 217 -23.46 6.00 4.31
CA GLN A 217 -24.19 7.27 4.48
C GLN A 217 -25.68 7.03 4.72
N SER A 218 -26.29 6.15 3.91
CA SER A 218 -27.71 5.78 4.05
C SER A 218 -28.03 5.19 5.43
N LEU A 219 -27.17 4.28 5.91
CA LEU A 219 -27.36 3.68 7.24
C LEU A 219 -27.15 4.68 8.38
N LEU A 220 -26.16 5.59 8.27
CA LEU A 220 -25.93 6.65 9.26
C LEU A 220 -27.09 7.65 9.31
N ALA A 221 -27.69 7.97 8.17
CA ALA A 221 -28.84 8.88 8.07
C ALA A 221 -30.08 8.37 8.83
N THR A 222 -30.21 7.06 9.00
CA THR A 222 -31.30 6.47 9.82
C THR A 222 -31.20 6.82 11.31
N GLY A 223 -30.05 7.26 11.77
CA GLY A 223 -29.77 7.51 13.19
C GLY A 223 -29.74 6.26 14.08
N LYS A 224 -30.01 5.06 13.54
CA LYS A 224 -30.17 3.80 14.30
C LYS A 224 -28.86 3.01 14.46
N PHE A 225 -27.86 3.25 13.61
CA PHE A 225 -26.64 2.46 13.53
C PHE A 225 -25.39 3.31 13.67
N ARG A 226 -24.31 2.69 14.14
CA ARG A 226 -22.93 3.10 13.91
C ARG A 226 -22.43 2.28 12.73
N VAL A 227 -21.67 2.93 11.81
CA VAL A 227 -21.20 2.23 10.61
C VAL A 227 -19.71 2.47 10.41
N ARG A 228 -18.94 1.42 10.13
CA ARG A 228 -17.52 1.46 9.82
C ARG A 228 -17.23 0.68 8.54
N LEU A 229 -16.31 1.19 7.73
CA LEU A 229 -15.79 0.45 6.58
C LEU A 229 -14.50 -0.29 6.98
N THR A 230 -14.23 -1.44 6.37
CA THR A 230 -12.93 -2.11 6.51
C THR A 230 -11.83 -1.31 5.81
N ARG A 231 -12.16 -0.64 4.69
CA ARG A 231 -11.33 0.35 3.98
C ARG A 231 -12.17 1.50 3.49
N ASP A 232 -11.63 2.70 3.54
CA ASP A 232 -12.24 3.94 3.04
C ASP A 232 -11.52 4.51 1.81
N ARG A 233 -10.42 3.87 1.38
CA ARG A 233 -9.58 4.24 0.24
C ARG A 233 -9.17 3.00 -0.55
N ASP A 234 -8.51 3.24 -1.70
CA ASP A 234 -8.05 2.15 -2.58
C ASP A 234 -6.78 1.48 -2.01
N VAL A 235 -6.96 0.62 -1.01
CA VAL A 235 -5.92 -0.14 -0.32
C VAL A 235 -6.28 -1.62 -0.28
N PHE A 236 -5.27 -2.49 -0.43
CA PHE A 236 -5.45 -3.92 -0.31
C PHE A 236 -5.54 -4.35 1.17
N ILE A 237 -6.57 -5.12 1.51
CA ILE A 237 -6.72 -5.78 2.81
C ILE A 237 -6.88 -7.28 2.56
N ARG A 238 -6.06 -8.10 3.24
CA ARG A 238 -6.17 -9.56 3.14
C ARG A 238 -7.52 -10.03 3.69
N LEU A 239 -8.10 -11.06 3.08
CA LEU A 239 -9.42 -11.58 3.46
C LEU A 239 -9.54 -11.85 4.97
N ARG A 240 -8.56 -12.53 5.57
CA ARG A 240 -8.54 -12.80 7.01
C ARG A 240 -8.50 -11.54 7.88
N ASP A 241 -7.85 -10.48 7.38
CA ASP A 241 -7.68 -9.24 8.13
C ASP A 241 -8.99 -8.43 8.12
N ARG A 242 -9.84 -8.57 7.09
CA ARG A 242 -11.17 -7.94 7.00
C ARG A 242 -12.08 -8.43 8.12
N ILE A 243 -12.15 -9.74 8.30
CA ILE A 243 -12.91 -10.35 9.42
C ILE A 243 -12.32 -9.92 10.77
N ALA A 244 -10.99 -9.86 10.89
CA ALA A 244 -10.34 -9.42 12.12
C ALA A 244 -10.64 -7.96 12.46
N ILE A 245 -10.77 -7.08 11.45
CA ILE A 245 -11.18 -5.67 11.62
C ILE A 245 -12.59 -5.61 12.22
N ALA A 246 -13.55 -6.36 11.64
CA ALA A 246 -14.91 -6.40 12.13
C ALA A 246 -14.99 -6.92 13.57
N ARG A 247 -14.30 -8.03 13.86
CA ARG A 247 -14.25 -8.61 15.20
C ARG A 247 -13.64 -7.67 16.24
N ARG A 248 -12.49 -7.05 15.93
CA ARG A 248 -11.85 -6.08 16.84
C ARG A 248 -12.69 -4.82 17.05
N ALA A 249 -13.50 -4.43 16.08
CA ALA A 249 -14.43 -3.33 16.23
C ALA A 249 -15.66 -3.69 17.08
N GLY A 250 -15.87 -4.96 17.41
CA GLY A 250 -17.07 -5.40 18.10
C GLY A 250 -18.32 -5.31 17.23
N ALA A 251 -18.20 -5.60 15.93
CA ALA A 251 -19.29 -5.50 14.98
C ALA A 251 -20.48 -6.39 15.39
N ASP A 252 -21.68 -5.82 15.34
CA ASP A 252 -22.94 -6.54 15.48
C ASP A 252 -23.31 -7.26 14.19
N LEU A 253 -23.01 -6.63 13.05
CA LEU A 253 -23.22 -7.13 11.71
C LEU A 253 -21.99 -6.85 10.84
N PHE A 254 -21.59 -7.84 10.06
CA PHE A 254 -20.57 -7.71 9.02
C PHE A 254 -21.21 -7.95 7.65
N ILE A 255 -21.08 -6.99 6.75
CA ILE A 255 -21.57 -7.04 5.38
C ILE A 255 -20.35 -7.05 4.45
N SER A 256 -20.26 -8.03 3.54
CA SER A 256 -19.20 -8.15 2.54
C SER A 256 -19.79 -8.48 1.18
#